data_e0c6c7aaed6ad1449c0e3d079e808e5f
#
_entry.id   e0c6c7aaed6ad1449c0e3d079e808e5f
#
_cell.length_a   1.000
_cell.length_b   1.000
_cell.length_c   1.000
_cell.angle_alpha   90.00
_cell.angle_beta   90.00
_cell.angle_gamma   90.00
#
_symmetry.space_group_name_H-M   'P 1'
#
loop_
_entity.id
_entity.type
_entity.pdbx_description
1 polymer ?
#
loop_
_entity_poly.entity_id
_entity_poly.type
_entity_poly.pdbx_seq_one_letter_code
_entity_poly.pdbx_strand_id
1 'polypeptide(L)'
;MKNIWLVVPCYNEEEVLPETSRQLKVVMQSMIDSGKISPESKIAFVNDGSKDNTWNIISALCTDDGIFAGINLSRNKGHQNALLAGLMTAKKYADAVISLDADLQDDVDAIEKMVDNFIAGDDIVYGVRSSRKKDTFFKRFTAEGFYKFMAVMGVEIVFNHADYRLMSRRALDALSEFDEVNLFLRGIVPQIGFRTSTVEYERKERLAGESKYPLKKMLSFAFEGITSFSVRPLKIATTLGIFSLLVCLAMLIYCIVSKVTGHAVAGWASIGASVWALGGLQLFMLGIIGEYVGKIYTETKHRPKYIIESIIIDREKLEK
;
A
#
# COMPACT_ATOMS: atom_id res chain seq x y z
N MET A 1 -12.10 21.00 -21.04
CA MET A 1 -10.81 20.45 -20.57
C MET A 1 -11.05 19.72 -19.26
N LYS A 2 -10.27 18.69 -18.95
CA LYS A 2 -10.38 17.93 -17.71
C LYS A 2 -9.55 18.57 -16.59
N ASN A 3 -10.09 18.64 -15.40
CA ASN A 3 -9.39 19.11 -14.20
C ASN A 3 -8.59 17.94 -13.59
N ILE A 4 -7.27 18.05 -13.58
CA ILE A 4 -6.35 17.00 -13.11
C ILE A 4 -5.60 17.50 -11.87
N TRP A 5 -5.62 16.71 -10.80
CA TRP A 5 -4.83 17.00 -9.62
C TRP A 5 -3.71 16.00 -9.44
N LEU A 6 -2.53 16.48 -9.06
CA LEU A 6 -1.44 15.64 -8.56
C LEU A 6 -1.54 15.60 -7.04
N VAL A 7 -1.39 14.42 -6.43
CA VAL A 7 -1.38 14.26 -4.98
C VAL A 7 -0.04 13.65 -4.57
N VAL A 8 0.68 14.38 -3.73
CA VAL A 8 2.05 14.07 -3.30
C VAL A 8 2.11 14.02 -1.77
N PRO A 9 2.11 12.83 -1.14
CA PRO A 9 2.30 12.71 0.30
C PRO A 9 3.73 13.03 0.68
N CYS A 10 3.92 13.83 1.76
CA CYS A 10 5.19 14.33 2.23
C CYS A 10 5.35 14.06 3.73
N TYR A 11 6.49 13.51 4.14
CA TYR A 11 6.87 13.36 5.54
C TYR A 11 8.37 13.58 5.72
N ASN A 12 8.75 14.73 6.30
CA ASN A 12 10.14 15.19 6.46
C ASN A 12 10.88 15.21 5.12
N GLU A 13 10.35 16.01 4.17
CA GLU A 13 10.84 16.12 2.78
C GLU A 13 11.34 17.54 2.47
N GLU A 14 11.77 18.32 3.49
CA GLU A 14 12.21 19.71 3.31
C GLU A 14 13.34 19.88 2.29
N GLU A 15 14.22 18.88 2.15
CA GLU A 15 15.37 18.93 1.22
C GLU A 15 14.94 18.71 -0.25
N VAL A 16 13.92 17.89 -0.49
CA VAL A 16 13.52 17.45 -1.84
C VAL A 16 12.38 18.28 -2.41
N LEU A 17 11.49 18.74 -1.54
CA LEU A 17 10.25 19.40 -1.90
C LEU A 17 10.39 20.62 -2.83
N PRO A 18 11.42 21.51 -2.69
CA PRO A 18 11.59 22.63 -3.61
C PRO A 18 11.84 22.19 -5.06
N GLU A 19 12.64 21.15 -5.27
CA GLU A 19 12.92 20.64 -6.60
C GLU A 19 11.72 19.85 -7.15
N THR A 20 11.04 19.07 -6.31
CA THR A 20 9.82 18.36 -6.67
C THR A 20 8.73 19.32 -7.13
N SER A 21 8.47 20.37 -6.37
CA SER A 21 7.48 21.39 -6.73
C SER A 21 7.80 22.07 -8.07
N ARG A 22 9.08 22.38 -8.31
CA ARG A 22 9.56 22.99 -9.55
C ARG A 22 9.31 22.08 -10.77
N GLN A 23 9.70 20.80 -10.69
CA GLN A 23 9.52 19.85 -11.80
C GLN A 23 8.05 19.56 -12.09
N LEU A 24 7.24 19.31 -11.08
CA LEU A 24 5.81 19.07 -11.24
C LEU A 24 5.09 20.29 -11.84
N LYS A 25 5.45 21.49 -11.39
CA LYS A 25 4.90 22.74 -11.97
C LYS A 25 5.21 22.86 -13.45
N VAL A 26 6.42 22.56 -13.89
CA VAL A 26 6.82 22.62 -15.32
C VAL A 26 5.94 21.68 -16.16
N VAL A 27 5.75 20.44 -15.72
CA VAL A 27 4.93 19.46 -16.44
C VAL A 27 3.46 19.87 -16.46
N MET A 28 2.91 20.30 -15.32
CA MET A 28 1.51 20.75 -15.26
C MET A 28 1.25 22.00 -16.12
N GLN A 29 2.16 22.97 -16.04
CA GLN A 29 2.04 24.19 -16.82
C GLN A 29 2.11 23.92 -18.33
N SER A 30 3.00 23.04 -18.78
CA SER A 30 3.08 22.62 -20.18
C SER A 30 1.77 22.01 -20.68
N MET A 31 1.13 21.16 -19.87
CA MET A 31 -0.17 20.56 -20.22
C MET A 31 -1.32 21.59 -20.20
N ILE A 32 -1.27 22.59 -19.33
CA ILE A 32 -2.23 23.71 -19.29
C ILE A 32 -2.06 24.58 -20.53
N ASP A 33 -0.84 24.98 -20.84
CA ASP A 33 -0.52 25.87 -21.96
C ASP A 33 -0.85 25.23 -23.32
N SER A 34 -0.69 23.91 -23.44
CA SER A 34 -1.10 23.13 -24.62
C SER A 34 -2.62 22.89 -24.70
N GLY A 35 -3.38 23.29 -23.69
CA GLY A 35 -4.83 23.08 -23.64
C GLY A 35 -5.24 21.61 -23.41
N LYS A 36 -4.33 20.76 -22.94
CA LYS A 36 -4.60 19.34 -22.67
C LYS A 36 -5.43 19.17 -21.39
N ILE A 37 -5.14 19.96 -20.35
CA ILE A 37 -5.85 19.96 -19.06
C ILE A 37 -6.38 21.36 -18.71
N SER A 38 -7.28 21.41 -17.73
CA SER A 38 -7.87 22.66 -17.25
C SER A 38 -6.84 23.54 -16.53
N PRO A 39 -6.90 24.88 -16.64
CA PRO A 39 -6.15 25.82 -15.81
C PRO A 39 -6.43 25.68 -14.29
N GLU A 40 -7.56 25.07 -13.91
CA GLU A 40 -7.92 24.80 -12.53
C GLU A 40 -7.21 23.56 -11.94
N SER A 41 -6.38 22.88 -12.76
CA SER A 41 -5.59 21.72 -12.31
C SER A 41 -4.55 22.13 -11.29
N LYS A 42 -4.31 21.27 -10.27
CA LYS A 42 -3.46 21.62 -9.12
C LYS A 42 -2.49 20.52 -8.74
N ILE A 43 -1.47 20.92 -7.97
CA ILE A 43 -0.50 20.04 -7.31
C ILE A 43 -0.77 20.14 -5.81
N ALA A 44 -1.32 19.07 -5.23
CA ALA A 44 -1.67 18.99 -3.81
C ALA A 44 -0.59 18.24 -3.04
N PHE A 45 0.14 18.94 -2.17
CA PHE A 45 1.06 18.32 -1.21
C PHE A 45 0.31 17.98 0.07
N VAL A 46 0.50 16.74 0.55
CA VAL A 46 -0.13 16.26 1.79
C VAL A 46 0.92 16.08 2.87
N ASN A 47 0.95 16.98 3.84
CA ASN A 47 1.85 16.86 4.98
C ASN A 47 1.34 15.82 5.98
N ASP A 48 2.10 14.73 6.17
CA ASP A 48 1.79 13.66 7.13
C ASP A 48 2.38 13.95 8.52
N GLY A 49 2.14 15.16 9.06
CA GLY A 49 2.61 15.55 10.38
C GLY A 49 4.14 15.59 10.48
N SER A 50 4.81 16.20 9.50
CA SER A 50 6.27 16.40 9.49
C SER A 50 6.75 17.18 10.68
N LYS A 51 8.00 16.92 11.10
CA LYS A 51 8.66 17.58 12.23
C LYS A 51 9.69 18.62 11.81
N ASP A 52 10.02 18.63 10.53
CA ASP A 52 10.94 19.55 9.86
C ASP A 52 10.17 20.72 9.23
N ASN A 53 10.81 21.46 8.33
CA ASN A 53 10.22 22.64 7.70
C ASN A 53 9.27 22.32 6.52
N THR A 54 8.92 21.06 6.26
CA THR A 54 8.09 20.63 5.13
C THR A 54 6.78 21.40 5.03
N TRP A 55 6.02 21.53 6.14
CA TRP A 55 4.73 22.23 6.11
C TRP A 55 4.86 23.73 5.80
N ASN A 56 5.88 24.39 6.31
CA ASN A 56 6.12 25.80 6.03
C ASN A 56 6.44 26.03 4.54
N ILE A 57 7.22 25.13 3.94
CA ILE A 57 7.52 25.16 2.50
C ILE A 57 6.24 24.97 1.69
N ILE A 58 5.39 23.99 2.02
CA ILE A 58 4.10 23.77 1.35
C ILE A 58 3.22 25.01 1.45
N SER A 59 3.12 25.60 2.64
CA SER A 59 2.30 26.79 2.90
C SER A 59 2.77 27.99 2.07
N ALA A 60 4.08 28.20 1.97
CA ALA A 60 4.67 29.25 1.15
C ALA A 60 4.35 29.05 -0.34
N LEU A 61 4.55 27.82 -0.87
CA LEU A 61 4.23 27.48 -2.25
C LEU A 61 2.75 27.76 -2.59
N CYS A 62 1.83 27.40 -1.69
CA CYS A 62 0.39 27.64 -1.90
C CYS A 62 0.01 29.11 -1.85
N THR A 63 0.73 29.93 -1.08
CA THR A 63 0.51 31.38 -1.00
C THR A 63 1.04 32.10 -2.23
N ASP A 64 2.21 31.68 -2.70
CA ASP A 64 2.89 32.30 -3.84
C ASP A 64 2.24 31.97 -5.18
N ASP A 65 1.76 30.75 -5.34
CA ASP A 65 1.23 30.26 -6.60
C ASP A 65 -0.03 29.41 -6.42
N GLY A 66 -1.12 29.85 -7.07
CA GLY A 66 -2.42 29.18 -7.02
C GLY A 66 -2.47 27.78 -7.66
N ILE A 67 -1.42 27.33 -8.37
CA ILE A 67 -1.34 25.95 -8.89
C ILE A 67 -1.10 24.94 -7.75
N PHE A 68 -0.56 25.37 -6.61
CA PHE A 68 -0.31 24.53 -5.48
C PHE A 68 -1.49 24.50 -4.50
N ALA A 69 -1.68 23.35 -3.87
CA ALA A 69 -2.60 23.13 -2.77
C ALA A 69 -1.88 22.38 -1.64
N GLY A 70 -2.23 22.68 -0.41
CA GLY A 70 -1.65 22.06 0.78
C GLY A 70 -2.71 21.40 1.64
N ILE A 71 -2.45 20.18 2.11
CA ILE A 71 -3.30 19.45 3.04
C ILE A 71 -2.44 19.08 4.24
N ASN A 72 -2.79 19.57 5.44
CA ASN A 72 -2.06 19.27 6.67
C ASN A 72 -2.81 18.26 7.51
N LEU A 73 -2.17 17.14 7.85
CA LEU A 73 -2.72 16.18 8.79
C LEU A 73 -2.33 16.55 10.22
N SER A 74 -3.23 16.35 11.18
CA SER A 74 -3.02 16.67 12.59
C SER A 74 -1.86 15.90 13.25
N ARG A 75 -1.42 14.79 12.66
CA ARG A 75 -0.28 13.97 13.08
C ARG A 75 0.11 12.98 12.00
N ASN A 76 1.29 12.39 12.13
CA ASN A 76 1.71 11.29 11.25
C ASN A 76 0.75 10.09 11.35
N LYS A 77 0.24 9.67 10.20
CA LYS A 77 -0.66 8.53 10.02
C LYS A 77 -0.11 7.47 9.06
N GLY A 78 1.07 7.73 8.51
CA GLY A 78 1.76 6.90 7.54
C GLY A 78 1.32 7.17 6.10
N HIS A 79 2.22 6.87 5.18
CA HIS A 79 2.15 7.19 3.76
C HIS A 79 0.78 6.87 3.11
N GLN A 80 0.23 5.67 3.35
CA GLN A 80 -1.04 5.23 2.76
C GLN A 80 -2.24 6.08 3.20
N ASN A 81 -2.30 6.46 4.48
CA ASN A 81 -3.36 7.30 5.01
C ASN A 81 -3.22 8.76 4.54
N ALA A 82 -1.99 9.27 4.45
CA ALA A 82 -1.73 10.59 3.89
C ALA A 82 -2.13 10.63 2.41
N LEU A 83 -1.76 9.61 1.64
CA LEU A 83 -2.18 9.47 0.25
C LEU A 83 -3.71 9.43 0.12
N LEU A 84 -4.40 8.61 0.92
CA LEU A 84 -5.86 8.54 0.92
C LEU A 84 -6.49 9.91 1.26
N ALA A 85 -5.95 10.63 2.24
CA ALA A 85 -6.42 11.97 2.60
C ALA A 85 -6.34 12.94 1.41
N GLY A 86 -5.23 12.91 0.69
CA GLY A 86 -5.04 13.70 -0.53
C GLY A 86 -6.03 13.31 -1.63
N LEU A 87 -6.16 12.02 -1.93
CA LEU A 87 -7.08 11.49 -2.95
C LEU A 87 -8.53 11.88 -2.65
N MET A 88 -8.99 11.69 -1.40
CA MET A 88 -10.37 12.00 -0.99
C MET A 88 -10.64 13.51 -0.93
N THR A 89 -9.63 14.33 -0.74
CA THR A 89 -9.75 15.79 -0.83
C THR A 89 -9.80 16.23 -2.29
N ALA A 90 -8.85 15.77 -3.11
CA ALA A 90 -8.73 16.14 -4.52
C ALA A 90 -9.94 15.70 -5.36
N LYS A 91 -10.56 14.53 -5.07
CA LYS A 91 -11.73 14.04 -5.82
C LYS A 91 -12.92 15.00 -5.81
N LYS A 92 -13.01 15.92 -4.84
CA LYS A 92 -14.08 16.93 -4.77
C LYS A 92 -13.98 17.99 -5.85
N TYR A 93 -12.77 18.20 -6.37
CA TYR A 93 -12.45 19.27 -7.30
C TYR A 93 -12.02 18.74 -8.67
N ALA A 94 -11.30 17.60 -8.72
CA ALA A 94 -10.69 17.06 -9.93
C ALA A 94 -11.59 16.06 -10.66
N ASP A 95 -11.41 15.94 -11.99
CA ASP A 95 -11.98 14.85 -12.80
C ASP A 95 -11.17 13.56 -12.69
N ALA A 96 -9.85 13.71 -12.50
CA ALA A 96 -8.95 12.61 -12.17
C ALA A 96 -7.80 13.09 -11.30
N VAL A 97 -7.22 12.17 -10.54
CA VAL A 97 -6.12 12.44 -9.61
C VAL A 97 -4.97 11.50 -9.91
N ILE A 98 -3.76 12.04 -9.96
CA ILE A 98 -2.53 11.27 -10.10
C ILE A 98 -1.80 11.29 -8.76
N SER A 99 -1.52 10.12 -8.21
CA SER A 99 -0.67 9.96 -7.02
C SER A 99 0.77 9.70 -7.41
N LEU A 100 1.72 10.30 -6.71
CA LEU A 100 3.16 10.06 -6.88
C LEU A 100 3.93 10.38 -5.60
N ASP A 101 5.13 9.79 -5.46
CA ASP A 101 6.02 10.02 -4.33
C ASP A 101 6.77 11.35 -4.46
N ALA A 102 7.12 11.99 -3.32
CA ALA A 102 7.82 13.27 -3.29
C ALA A 102 9.29 13.20 -3.73
N ASP A 103 9.90 12.00 -3.77
CA ASP A 103 11.35 11.78 -3.93
C ASP A 103 11.86 11.83 -5.39
N LEU A 104 10.98 12.16 -6.36
CA LEU A 104 11.27 12.24 -7.81
C LEU A 104 11.91 10.98 -8.41
N GLN A 105 11.73 9.82 -7.78
CA GLN A 105 12.18 8.55 -8.36
C GLN A 105 11.30 8.10 -9.53
N ASP A 106 10.04 8.46 -9.50
CA ASP A 106 9.10 8.18 -10.57
C ASP A 106 9.22 9.26 -11.65
N ASP A 107 9.21 8.83 -12.91
CA ASP A 107 9.42 9.73 -14.03
C ASP A 107 8.21 10.65 -14.25
N VAL A 108 8.41 11.95 -14.07
CA VAL A 108 7.35 12.97 -14.21
C VAL A 108 6.80 13.07 -15.64
N ASP A 109 7.57 12.67 -16.65
CA ASP A 109 7.12 12.69 -18.05
C ASP A 109 6.04 11.61 -18.33
N ALA A 110 5.89 10.62 -17.45
CA ALA A 110 4.81 9.64 -17.53
C ALA A 110 3.44 10.24 -17.18
N ILE A 111 3.38 11.38 -16.49
CA ILE A 111 2.14 12.09 -16.11
C ILE A 111 1.31 12.39 -17.37
N GLU A 112 1.94 12.95 -18.40
CA GLU A 112 1.26 13.33 -19.63
C GLU A 112 0.65 12.11 -20.32
N LYS A 113 1.38 10.97 -20.38
CA LYS A 113 0.88 9.72 -20.96
C LYS A 113 -0.29 9.13 -20.17
N MET A 114 -0.26 9.29 -18.83
CA MET A 114 -1.38 8.86 -17.98
C MET A 114 -2.63 9.68 -18.25
N VAL A 115 -2.48 10.99 -18.46
CA VAL A 115 -3.58 11.90 -18.84
C VAL A 115 -4.14 11.50 -20.20
N ASP A 116 -3.29 11.16 -21.18
CA ASP A 116 -3.74 10.72 -22.51
C ASP A 116 -4.60 9.44 -22.42
N ASN A 117 -4.17 8.45 -21.64
CA ASN A 117 -4.93 7.23 -21.43
C ASN A 117 -6.29 7.51 -20.73
N PHE A 118 -6.30 8.41 -19.76
CA PHE A 118 -7.55 8.84 -19.11
C PHE A 118 -8.50 9.53 -20.10
N ILE A 119 -8.01 10.41 -20.95
CA ILE A 119 -8.80 11.06 -21.99
C ILE A 119 -9.33 10.02 -23.00
N ALA A 120 -8.57 8.95 -23.28
CA ALA A 120 -8.99 7.83 -24.11
C ALA A 120 -10.05 6.91 -23.43
N GLY A 121 -10.39 7.18 -22.16
CA GLY A 121 -11.50 6.53 -21.44
C GLY A 121 -11.09 5.49 -20.43
N ASP A 122 -9.82 5.42 -20.01
CA ASP A 122 -9.39 4.58 -18.91
C ASP A 122 -9.68 5.24 -17.56
N ASP A 123 -10.18 4.47 -16.59
CA ASP A 123 -10.49 4.97 -15.26
C ASP A 123 -9.30 4.91 -14.32
N ILE A 124 -8.41 3.93 -14.51
CA ILE A 124 -7.22 3.73 -13.69
C ILE A 124 -6.04 3.50 -14.62
N VAL A 125 -4.99 4.31 -14.48
CA VAL A 125 -3.74 4.14 -15.23
C VAL A 125 -2.60 3.89 -14.26
N TYR A 126 -1.99 2.71 -14.33
CA TYR A 126 -0.88 2.33 -13.45
C TYR A 126 0.46 2.72 -14.07
N GLY A 127 1.29 3.42 -13.31
CA GLY A 127 2.71 3.55 -13.61
C GLY A 127 3.44 2.24 -13.28
N VAL A 128 4.08 1.64 -14.28
CA VAL A 128 4.82 0.39 -14.15
C VAL A 128 6.28 0.63 -14.50
N ARG A 129 7.18 0.14 -13.65
CA ARG A 129 8.62 0.29 -13.86
C ARG A 129 9.12 -0.64 -14.96
N SER A 130 9.64 -0.08 -16.05
CA SER A 130 9.97 -0.78 -17.29
C SER A 130 11.14 -1.76 -17.21
N SER A 131 12.08 -1.64 -16.28
CA SER A 131 13.12 -2.66 -16.11
C SER A 131 13.84 -2.61 -14.76
N ARG A 132 14.14 -3.81 -14.22
CA ARG A 132 15.10 -4.06 -13.15
C ARG A 132 16.49 -4.45 -13.69
N LYS A 133 16.93 -3.86 -14.81
CA LYS A 133 18.21 -4.23 -15.43
C LYS A 133 19.44 -4.06 -14.52
N LYS A 134 19.33 -3.25 -13.46
CA LYS A 134 20.40 -3.04 -12.47
C LYS A 134 20.28 -3.90 -11.20
N ASP A 135 19.23 -4.73 -11.04
CA ASP A 135 19.11 -5.58 -9.87
C ASP A 135 19.98 -6.83 -9.98
N THR A 136 20.73 -7.16 -8.93
CA THR A 136 21.48 -8.41 -8.84
C THR A 136 20.55 -9.61 -8.94
N PHE A 137 21.03 -10.72 -9.53
CA PHE A 137 20.28 -11.98 -9.70
C PHE A 137 19.57 -12.42 -8.43
N PHE A 138 20.22 -12.27 -7.27
CA PHE A 138 19.65 -12.59 -5.96
C PHE A 138 18.45 -11.71 -5.59
N LYS A 139 18.51 -10.39 -5.83
CA LYS A 139 17.39 -9.47 -5.57
C LYS A 139 16.19 -9.77 -6.47
N ARG A 140 16.44 -10.12 -7.73
CA ARG A 140 15.38 -10.50 -8.68
C ARG A 140 14.71 -11.81 -8.26
N PHE A 141 15.49 -12.83 -7.93
CA PHE A 141 14.97 -14.13 -7.48
C PHE A 141 14.15 -14.03 -6.19
N THR A 142 14.64 -13.27 -5.20
CA THR A 142 13.89 -13.04 -3.94
C THR A 142 12.61 -12.25 -4.16
N ALA A 143 12.60 -11.28 -5.06
CA ALA A 143 11.40 -10.52 -5.38
C ALA A 143 10.36 -11.36 -6.14
N GLU A 144 10.77 -12.14 -7.15
CA GLU A 144 9.88 -13.05 -7.87
C GLU A 144 9.31 -14.12 -6.93
N GLY A 145 10.13 -14.69 -6.04
CA GLY A 145 9.70 -15.60 -4.98
C GLY A 145 8.68 -14.98 -4.05
N PHE A 146 8.88 -13.72 -3.66
CA PHE A 146 7.95 -12.97 -2.83
C PHE A 146 6.59 -12.79 -3.52
N TYR A 147 6.55 -12.34 -4.78
CA TYR A 147 5.28 -12.16 -5.50
C TYR A 147 4.55 -13.49 -5.73
N LYS A 148 5.29 -14.58 -6.06
CA LYS A 148 4.70 -15.93 -6.16
C LYS A 148 4.11 -16.39 -4.83
N PHE A 149 4.81 -16.16 -3.73
CA PHE A 149 4.33 -16.48 -2.40
C PHE A 149 3.06 -15.70 -2.05
N MET A 150 3.00 -14.39 -2.32
CA MET A 150 1.81 -13.57 -2.11
C MET A 150 0.63 -14.08 -2.95
N ALA A 151 0.84 -14.42 -4.22
CA ALA A 151 -0.20 -15.00 -5.08
C ALA A 151 -0.69 -16.36 -4.56
N VAL A 152 0.23 -17.25 -4.13
CA VAL A 152 -0.13 -18.54 -3.49
C VAL A 152 -0.91 -18.30 -2.21
N MET A 153 -0.62 -17.25 -1.47
CA MET A 153 -1.35 -16.85 -0.26
C MET A 153 -2.68 -16.12 -0.58
N GLY A 154 -3.02 -15.92 -1.86
CA GLY A 154 -4.31 -15.37 -2.30
C GLY A 154 -4.39 -13.85 -2.31
N VAL A 155 -3.26 -13.16 -2.34
CA VAL A 155 -3.19 -11.71 -2.49
C VAL A 155 -2.86 -11.38 -3.94
N GLU A 156 -3.82 -10.78 -4.65
CA GLU A 156 -3.62 -10.30 -6.02
C GLU A 156 -2.97 -8.92 -5.98
N ILE A 157 -1.74 -8.85 -6.44
CA ILE A 157 -0.98 -7.59 -6.54
C ILE A 157 -0.54 -7.43 -7.99
N VAL A 158 -0.81 -6.27 -8.59
CA VAL A 158 -0.27 -5.94 -9.92
C VAL A 158 1.26 -5.88 -9.83
N PHE A 159 1.92 -6.66 -10.69
CA PHE A 159 3.38 -6.81 -10.65
C PHE A 159 4.08 -5.48 -10.95
N ASN A 160 5.10 -5.12 -10.15
CA ASN A 160 5.95 -3.92 -10.34
C ASN A 160 5.26 -2.54 -10.33
N HIS A 161 3.97 -2.43 -9.90
CA HIS A 161 3.38 -1.10 -9.80
C HIS A 161 3.79 -0.40 -8.50
N ALA A 162 4.00 0.90 -8.61
CA ALA A 162 4.20 1.81 -7.48
C ALA A 162 2.86 2.44 -7.05
N ASP A 163 2.88 3.32 -6.05
CA ASP A 163 1.73 4.18 -5.74
C ASP A 163 1.55 5.31 -6.77
N TYR A 164 2.33 5.27 -7.86
CA TYR A 164 2.23 6.12 -9.03
C TYR A 164 1.12 5.65 -9.95
N ARG A 165 -0.02 6.32 -9.90
CA ARG A 165 -1.20 5.97 -10.67
C ARG A 165 -2.14 7.15 -10.87
N LEU A 166 -2.85 7.16 -12.00
CA LEU A 166 -3.99 8.04 -12.24
C LEU A 166 -5.28 7.28 -11.88
N MET A 167 -6.20 7.95 -11.22
CA MET A 167 -7.55 7.45 -10.93
C MET A 167 -8.59 8.50 -11.31
N SER A 168 -9.61 8.12 -12.10
CA SER A 168 -10.77 8.96 -12.40
C SER A 168 -11.57 9.27 -11.13
N ARG A 169 -12.40 10.33 -11.16
CA ARG A 169 -13.34 10.63 -10.07
C ARG A 169 -14.22 9.43 -9.76
N ARG A 170 -14.73 8.73 -10.79
CA ARG A 170 -15.53 7.51 -10.63
C ARG A 170 -14.77 6.41 -9.90
N ALA A 171 -13.50 6.21 -10.22
CA ALA A 171 -12.64 5.24 -9.51
C ALA A 171 -12.37 5.65 -8.06
N LEU A 172 -12.22 6.95 -7.80
CA LEU A 172 -12.06 7.49 -6.44
C LEU A 172 -13.36 7.42 -5.62
N ASP A 173 -14.52 7.56 -6.27
CA ASP A 173 -15.81 7.35 -5.61
C ASP A 173 -15.95 5.88 -5.18
N ALA A 174 -15.66 4.94 -6.08
CA ALA A 174 -15.63 3.51 -5.73
C ALA A 174 -14.61 3.20 -4.63
N LEU A 175 -13.39 3.79 -4.69
CA LEU A 175 -12.40 3.62 -3.63
C LEU A 175 -12.89 4.12 -2.27
N SER A 176 -13.72 5.16 -2.24
CA SER A 176 -14.25 5.71 -0.98
C SER A 176 -15.26 4.82 -0.27
N GLU A 177 -15.80 3.79 -0.95
CA GLU A 177 -16.68 2.78 -0.36
C GLU A 177 -15.91 1.69 0.42
N PHE A 178 -14.57 1.66 0.27
CA PHE A 178 -13.72 0.73 1.02
C PHE A 178 -13.35 1.33 2.38
N ASP A 179 -14.05 0.89 3.42
CA ASP A 179 -13.90 1.41 4.79
C ASP A 179 -12.80 0.74 5.62
N GLU A 180 -12.01 -0.14 5.03
CA GLU A 180 -10.95 -0.89 5.69
C GLU A 180 -9.97 0.03 6.44
N VAL A 181 -9.82 -0.21 7.76
CA VAL A 181 -8.85 0.53 8.60
C VAL A 181 -7.42 0.14 8.24
N ASN A 182 -7.23 -1.13 7.88
CA ASN A 182 -5.95 -1.67 7.46
C ASN A 182 -5.72 -1.41 5.97
N LEU A 183 -5.46 -0.16 5.63
CA LEU A 183 -5.39 0.32 4.27
C LEU A 183 -4.18 -0.25 3.51
N PHE A 184 -4.44 -0.94 2.41
CA PHE A 184 -3.43 -1.38 1.46
C PHE A 184 -3.89 -1.06 0.03
N LEU A 185 -3.67 0.18 -0.39
CA LEU A 185 -4.16 0.71 -1.68
C LEU A 185 -3.73 -0.13 -2.88
N ARG A 186 -2.54 -0.74 -2.83
CA ARG A 186 -2.05 -1.63 -3.91
C ARG A 186 -2.87 -2.91 -4.08
N GLY A 187 -3.56 -3.36 -3.04
CA GLY A 187 -4.46 -4.50 -3.08
C GLY A 187 -5.92 -4.11 -3.32
N ILE A 188 -6.34 -2.93 -2.85
CA ILE A 188 -7.73 -2.46 -2.97
C ILE A 188 -8.02 -1.95 -4.38
N VAL A 189 -7.15 -1.10 -4.95
CA VAL A 189 -7.40 -0.45 -6.23
C VAL A 189 -7.66 -1.43 -7.39
N PRO A 190 -6.96 -2.58 -7.52
CA PRO A 190 -7.30 -3.58 -8.53
C PRO A 190 -8.69 -4.20 -8.37
N GLN A 191 -9.27 -4.23 -7.16
CA GLN A 191 -10.60 -4.80 -6.90
C GLN A 191 -11.73 -3.90 -7.39
N ILE A 192 -11.46 -2.61 -7.70
CA ILE A 192 -12.46 -1.69 -8.24
C ILE A 192 -12.98 -2.16 -9.60
N GLY A 193 -12.13 -2.80 -10.43
CA GLY A 193 -12.53 -3.52 -11.63
C GLY A 193 -12.96 -2.66 -12.81
N PHE A 194 -12.69 -1.34 -12.81
CA PHE A 194 -12.94 -0.46 -13.95
C PHE A 194 -11.87 -0.63 -15.04
N ARG A 195 -12.08 0.01 -16.20
CA ARG A 195 -11.13 -0.05 -17.32
C ARG A 195 -9.77 0.49 -16.90
N THR A 196 -8.73 -0.32 -17.11
CA THR A 196 -7.36 -0.02 -16.70
C THR A 196 -6.37 -0.11 -17.84
N SER A 197 -5.31 0.69 -17.75
CA SER A 197 -4.13 0.58 -18.60
C SER A 197 -2.84 0.78 -17.80
N THR A 198 -1.71 0.62 -18.45
CA THR A 198 -0.39 0.80 -17.86
C THR A 198 0.44 1.77 -18.67
N VAL A 199 1.24 2.58 -17.98
CA VAL A 199 2.27 3.44 -18.57
C VAL A 199 3.61 3.00 -18.01
N GLU A 200 4.50 2.56 -18.89
CA GLU A 200 5.86 2.18 -18.48
C GLU A 200 6.74 3.42 -18.33
N TYR A 201 7.56 3.43 -17.27
CA TYR A 201 8.55 4.48 -17.02
C TYR A 201 9.84 3.93 -16.45
N GLU A 202 10.94 4.66 -16.61
CA GLU A 202 12.22 4.32 -16.01
C GLU A 202 12.35 4.99 -14.64
N ARG A 203 12.77 4.21 -13.64
CA ARG A 203 13.00 4.73 -12.30
C ARG A 203 14.32 5.47 -12.24
N LYS A 204 14.29 6.74 -11.79
CA LYS A 204 15.48 7.56 -11.54
C LYS A 204 16.10 7.23 -10.18
N GLU A 205 17.37 7.58 -9.99
CA GLU A 205 18.01 7.49 -8.67
C GLU A 205 17.46 8.57 -7.74
N ARG A 206 17.40 8.28 -6.44
CA ARG A 206 16.93 9.28 -5.45
C ARG A 206 17.87 10.50 -5.45
N LEU A 207 17.28 11.69 -5.35
CA LEU A 207 18.06 12.94 -5.20
C LEU A 207 18.69 13.05 -3.82
N ALA A 208 18.06 12.53 -2.75
CA ALA A 208 18.58 12.50 -1.38
C ALA A 208 18.02 11.31 -0.58
N GLY A 209 18.75 10.89 0.48
CA GLY A 209 18.34 9.86 1.42
C GLY A 209 18.78 8.43 1.11
N GLU A 210 19.12 7.65 2.16
CA GLU A 210 19.49 6.24 2.04
C GLU A 210 18.28 5.31 2.12
N SER A 211 18.13 4.39 1.17
CA SER A 211 17.13 3.33 1.20
C SER A 211 17.59 2.18 2.08
N LYS A 212 17.26 2.21 3.37
CA LYS A 212 17.42 1.04 4.27
C LYS A 212 16.09 0.31 4.38
N TYR A 213 15.84 -0.66 3.49
CA TYR A 213 14.75 -1.64 3.68
C TYR A 213 15.33 -2.94 4.25
N PRO A 214 15.40 -3.09 5.58
CA PRO A 214 15.87 -4.34 6.19
C PRO A 214 14.85 -5.46 5.92
N LEU A 215 15.34 -6.70 5.74
CA LEU A 215 14.54 -7.91 5.51
C LEU A 215 13.36 -8.03 6.50
N LYS A 216 13.54 -7.59 7.74
CA LYS A 216 12.49 -7.56 8.77
C LYS A 216 11.28 -6.70 8.36
N LYS A 217 11.49 -5.55 7.72
CA LYS A 217 10.39 -4.70 7.22
C LYS A 217 9.68 -5.34 6.03
N MET A 218 10.39 -6.02 5.14
CA MET A 218 9.78 -6.76 4.03
C MET A 218 8.90 -7.91 4.52
N LEU A 219 9.38 -8.70 5.50
CA LEU A 219 8.60 -9.79 6.09
C LEU A 219 7.37 -9.28 6.85
N SER A 220 7.51 -8.20 7.61
CA SER A 220 6.37 -7.54 8.29
C SER A 220 5.32 -7.08 7.28
N PHE A 221 5.74 -6.43 6.20
CA PHE A 221 4.85 -5.96 5.14
C PHE A 221 4.13 -7.11 4.42
N ALA A 222 4.86 -8.24 4.16
CA ALA A 222 4.27 -9.44 3.60
C ALA A 222 3.20 -10.04 4.52
N PHE A 223 3.53 -10.19 5.79
CA PHE A 223 2.61 -10.76 6.78
C PHE A 223 1.36 -9.89 6.95
N GLU A 224 1.54 -8.58 7.02
CA GLU A 224 0.45 -7.62 7.08
C GLU A 224 -0.45 -7.67 5.83
N GLY A 225 0.13 -7.71 4.64
CA GLY A 225 -0.61 -7.88 3.39
C GLY A 225 -1.39 -9.19 3.32
N ILE A 226 -0.76 -10.33 3.68
CA ILE A 226 -1.42 -11.64 3.66
C ILE A 226 -2.59 -11.68 4.64
N THR A 227 -2.38 -11.24 5.87
CA THR A 227 -3.41 -11.31 6.92
C THR A 227 -4.52 -10.26 6.72
N SER A 228 -4.31 -9.23 5.90
CA SER A 228 -5.33 -8.24 5.54
C SER A 228 -6.23 -8.70 4.38
N PHE A 229 -5.66 -9.41 3.39
CA PHE A 229 -6.37 -9.74 2.14
C PHE A 229 -6.64 -11.23 1.93
N SER A 230 -6.19 -12.09 2.83
CA SER A 230 -6.34 -13.53 2.65
C SER A 230 -6.70 -14.25 3.94
N VAL A 231 -7.66 -15.15 3.84
CA VAL A 231 -7.98 -16.12 4.89
C VAL A 231 -7.23 -17.45 4.73
N ARG A 232 -6.32 -17.55 3.75
CA ARG A 232 -5.55 -18.79 3.52
C ARG A 232 -4.70 -19.23 4.70
N PRO A 233 -4.07 -18.36 5.52
CA PRO A 233 -3.39 -18.78 6.74
C PRO A 233 -4.30 -19.55 7.72
N LEU A 234 -5.56 -19.13 7.85
CA LEU A 234 -6.55 -19.86 8.67
C LEU A 234 -6.90 -21.22 8.06
N LYS A 235 -7.04 -21.31 6.74
CA LYS A 235 -7.29 -22.58 6.04
C LYS A 235 -6.11 -23.54 6.19
N ILE A 236 -4.86 -23.05 6.11
CA ILE A 236 -3.66 -23.84 6.36
C ILE A 236 -3.65 -24.34 7.81
N ALA A 237 -3.96 -23.46 8.77
CA ALA A 237 -4.08 -23.84 10.17
C ALA A 237 -5.10 -24.97 10.38
N THR A 238 -6.27 -24.87 9.78
CA THR A 238 -7.31 -25.90 9.84
C THR A 238 -6.84 -27.22 9.21
N THR A 239 -6.20 -27.17 8.04
CA THR A 239 -5.68 -28.36 7.35
C THR A 239 -4.60 -29.07 8.19
N LEU A 240 -3.68 -28.31 8.78
CA LEU A 240 -2.66 -28.86 9.70
C LEU A 240 -3.30 -29.46 10.95
N GLY A 241 -4.35 -28.83 11.47
CA GLY A 241 -5.12 -29.37 12.60
C GLY A 241 -5.78 -30.72 12.28
N ILE A 242 -6.43 -30.83 11.11
CA ILE A 242 -7.01 -32.09 10.64
C ILE A 242 -5.94 -33.16 10.45
N PHE A 243 -4.80 -32.80 9.82
CA PHE A 243 -3.68 -33.74 9.64
C PHE A 243 -3.15 -34.23 10.98
N SER A 244 -2.94 -33.32 11.94
CA SER A 244 -2.52 -33.66 13.30
C SER A 244 -3.49 -34.61 14.00
N LEU A 245 -4.80 -34.38 13.83
CA LEU A 245 -5.85 -35.25 14.37
C LEU A 245 -5.79 -36.67 13.80
N LEU A 246 -5.57 -36.80 12.48
CA LEU A 246 -5.41 -38.10 11.82
C LEU A 246 -4.16 -38.83 12.31
N VAL A 247 -3.03 -38.15 12.53
CA VAL A 247 -1.81 -38.71 13.11
C VAL A 247 -2.07 -39.18 14.51
N CYS A 248 -2.76 -38.39 15.36
CA CYS A 248 -3.14 -38.78 16.71
C CYS A 248 -4.01 -40.04 16.72
N LEU A 249 -4.99 -40.13 15.82
CA LEU A 249 -5.85 -41.29 15.69
C LEU A 249 -5.05 -42.56 15.31
N ALA A 250 -4.14 -42.44 14.34
CA ALA A 250 -3.26 -43.54 13.92
C ALA A 250 -2.37 -44.01 15.06
N MET A 251 -1.79 -43.05 15.80
CA MET A 251 -0.97 -43.36 16.97
C MET A 251 -1.77 -44.03 18.12
N LEU A 252 -3.02 -43.60 18.32
CA LEU A 252 -3.90 -44.24 19.32
C LEU A 252 -4.19 -45.70 18.93
N ILE A 253 -4.50 -45.97 17.68
CA ILE A 253 -4.74 -47.33 17.17
C ILE A 253 -3.46 -48.17 17.34
N TYR A 254 -2.29 -47.62 16.97
CA TYR A 254 -0.99 -48.27 17.16
C TYR A 254 -0.74 -48.62 18.64
N CYS A 255 -0.99 -47.74 19.57
CA CYS A 255 -0.83 -47.96 21.00
C CYS A 255 -1.74 -49.08 21.50
N ILE A 256 -3.02 -49.12 21.05
CA ILE A 256 -3.99 -50.18 21.44
C ILE A 256 -3.50 -51.53 20.92
N VAL A 257 -3.13 -51.63 19.63
CA VAL A 257 -2.63 -52.89 19.03
C VAL A 257 -1.37 -53.36 19.71
N SER A 258 -0.40 -52.49 19.95
CA SER A 258 0.87 -52.81 20.64
C SER A 258 0.62 -53.33 22.03
N LYS A 259 -0.33 -52.78 22.78
CA LYS A 259 -0.71 -53.25 24.10
C LYS A 259 -1.35 -54.63 24.04
N VAL A 260 -2.24 -54.89 23.10
CA VAL A 260 -2.93 -56.19 22.92
C VAL A 260 -1.95 -57.30 22.51
N THR A 261 -0.94 -56.97 21.67
CA THR A 261 0.07 -57.90 21.18
C THR A 261 1.23 -58.12 22.17
N GLY A 262 1.21 -57.49 23.35
CA GLY A 262 2.21 -57.69 24.41
C GLY A 262 3.55 -56.97 24.15
N HIS A 263 3.65 -56.10 23.15
CA HIS A 263 4.84 -55.32 22.87
C HIS A 263 4.75 -53.95 23.59
N ALA A 264 5.03 -53.94 24.89
CA ALA A 264 5.08 -52.69 25.65
C ALA A 264 6.25 -51.83 25.21
N VAL A 265 5.95 -50.65 24.67
CA VAL A 265 6.95 -49.68 24.19
C VAL A 265 7.39 -48.80 25.36
N ALA A 266 8.68 -48.79 25.67
CA ALA A 266 9.28 -47.78 26.54
C ALA A 266 9.28 -46.42 25.77
N GLY A 267 8.41 -45.48 26.17
CA GLY A 267 8.12 -44.33 25.29
C GLY A 267 8.06 -42.96 25.98
N TRP A 268 8.67 -42.79 27.21
CA TRP A 268 8.61 -41.50 27.90
C TRP A 268 9.08 -40.30 27.06
N ALA A 269 10.22 -40.45 26.36
CA ALA A 269 10.77 -39.38 25.53
C ALA A 269 9.88 -39.03 24.32
N SER A 270 9.26 -40.03 23.68
CA SER A 270 8.36 -39.81 22.55
C SER A 270 7.04 -39.16 22.98
N ILE A 271 6.50 -39.53 24.14
CA ILE A 271 5.31 -38.88 24.72
C ILE A 271 5.62 -37.41 25.03
N GLY A 272 6.73 -37.13 25.72
CA GLY A 272 7.17 -35.77 26.01
C GLY A 272 7.31 -34.90 24.72
N ALA A 273 8.05 -35.44 23.75
CA ALA A 273 8.22 -34.73 22.44
C ALA A 273 6.89 -34.46 21.74
N SER A 274 5.94 -35.41 21.73
CA SER A 274 4.61 -35.26 21.14
C SER A 274 3.78 -34.19 21.84
N VAL A 275 3.80 -34.13 23.16
CA VAL A 275 3.07 -33.13 23.97
C VAL A 275 3.62 -31.72 23.66
N TRP A 276 4.95 -31.54 23.64
CA TRP A 276 5.56 -30.27 23.33
C TRP A 276 5.30 -29.83 21.88
N ALA A 277 5.36 -30.76 20.92
CA ALA A 277 5.10 -30.47 19.52
C ALA A 277 3.63 -30.04 19.29
N LEU A 278 2.68 -30.77 19.90
CA LEU A 278 1.25 -30.43 19.84
C LEU A 278 0.96 -29.11 20.55
N GLY A 279 1.51 -28.89 21.74
CA GLY A 279 1.35 -27.63 22.48
C GLY A 279 1.92 -26.44 21.73
N GLY A 280 3.12 -26.59 21.15
CA GLY A 280 3.73 -25.54 20.30
C GLY A 280 2.90 -25.23 19.06
N LEU A 281 2.40 -26.26 18.36
CA LEU A 281 1.52 -26.09 17.20
C LEU A 281 0.21 -25.38 17.59
N GLN A 282 -0.42 -25.75 18.71
CA GLN A 282 -1.63 -25.10 19.20
C GLN A 282 -1.40 -23.61 19.51
N LEU A 283 -0.31 -23.26 20.21
CA LEU A 283 0.03 -21.87 20.51
C LEU A 283 0.27 -21.05 19.22
N PHE A 284 0.95 -21.65 18.23
CA PHE A 284 1.15 -21.02 16.94
C PHE A 284 -0.18 -20.73 16.21
N MET A 285 -1.10 -21.70 16.19
CA MET A 285 -2.43 -21.53 15.59
C MET A 285 -3.27 -20.49 16.32
N LEU A 286 -3.23 -20.46 17.65
CA LEU A 286 -3.87 -19.41 18.45
C LEU A 286 -3.29 -18.03 18.15
N GLY A 287 -1.98 -17.93 17.90
CA GLY A 287 -1.32 -16.70 17.49
C GLY A 287 -1.87 -16.19 16.13
N ILE A 288 -2.04 -17.06 15.14
CA ILE A 288 -2.64 -16.71 13.85
C ILE A 288 -4.08 -16.21 14.05
N ILE A 289 -4.90 -16.94 14.81
CA ILE A 289 -6.29 -16.54 15.11
C ILE A 289 -6.31 -15.20 15.84
N GLY A 290 -5.41 -15.01 16.82
CA GLY A 290 -5.29 -13.76 17.56
C GLY A 290 -5.00 -12.55 16.66
N GLU A 291 -4.17 -12.73 15.62
CA GLU A 291 -3.90 -11.68 14.62
C GLU A 291 -5.18 -11.26 13.86
N TYR A 292 -5.97 -12.23 13.41
CA TYR A 292 -7.24 -11.91 12.72
C TYR A 292 -8.27 -11.28 13.67
N VAL A 293 -8.36 -11.76 14.91
CA VAL A 293 -9.22 -11.14 15.94
C VAL A 293 -8.76 -9.70 16.21
N GLY A 294 -7.46 -9.46 16.30
CA GLY A 294 -6.89 -8.12 16.46
C GLY A 294 -7.26 -7.18 15.31
N LYS A 295 -7.25 -7.67 14.07
CA LYS A 295 -7.69 -6.91 12.89
C LYS A 295 -9.18 -6.61 12.94
N ILE A 296 -10.02 -7.60 13.20
CA ILE A 296 -11.48 -7.41 13.38
C ILE A 296 -11.75 -6.36 14.47
N TYR A 297 -11.03 -6.43 15.59
CA TYR A 297 -11.18 -5.47 16.68
C TYR A 297 -10.82 -4.03 16.25
N THR A 298 -9.81 -3.83 15.39
CA THR A 298 -9.48 -2.51 14.87
C THR A 298 -10.54 -2.00 13.89
N GLU A 299 -11.06 -2.89 13.01
CA GLU A 299 -12.13 -2.57 12.06
C GLU A 299 -13.44 -2.17 12.76
N THR A 300 -13.85 -2.90 13.80
CA THR A 300 -15.09 -2.63 14.53
C THR A 300 -15.09 -1.31 15.30
N LYS A 301 -13.93 -0.68 15.49
CA LYS A 301 -13.82 0.63 16.15
C LYS A 301 -14.18 1.81 15.26
N HIS A 302 -14.21 1.64 13.94
CA HIS A 302 -14.49 2.70 12.95
C HIS A 302 -13.74 4.02 13.23
N ARG A 303 -12.48 3.94 13.67
CA ARG A 303 -11.67 5.11 13.95
C ARG A 303 -11.27 5.80 12.64
N PRO A 304 -11.29 7.17 12.59
CA PRO A 304 -10.90 7.87 11.37
C PRO A 304 -9.45 7.54 10.98
N LYS A 305 -9.27 7.18 9.71
CA LYS A 305 -7.98 6.82 9.11
C LYS A 305 -6.98 7.97 9.23
N TYR A 306 -7.46 9.20 9.06
CA TYR A 306 -6.70 10.46 9.19
C TYR A 306 -7.61 11.57 9.73
N ILE A 307 -7.00 12.65 10.19
CA ILE A 307 -7.70 13.89 10.57
C ILE A 307 -6.95 15.03 9.87
N ILE A 308 -7.66 15.80 9.07
CA ILE A 308 -7.13 16.98 8.42
C ILE A 308 -7.22 18.14 9.42
N GLU A 309 -6.11 18.79 9.67
CA GLU A 309 -6.02 19.99 10.52
C GLU A 309 -6.33 21.25 9.73
N SER A 310 -5.74 21.39 8.55
CA SER A 310 -5.98 22.54 7.67
C SER A 310 -5.76 22.18 6.19
N ILE A 311 -6.41 22.95 5.31
CA ILE A 311 -6.27 22.86 3.87
C ILE A 311 -6.00 24.27 3.33
N ILE A 312 -5.09 24.40 2.38
CA ILE A 312 -4.82 25.63 1.63
C ILE A 312 -5.14 25.36 0.17
N ILE A 313 -6.15 26.03 -0.36
CA ILE A 313 -6.55 25.99 -1.78
C ILE A 313 -6.82 27.42 -2.22
N ASP A 314 -6.42 27.76 -3.45
CA ASP A 314 -6.60 29.09 -4.02
C ASP A 314 -6.10 30.24 -3.13
N ARG A 315 -4.97 30.01 -2.44
CA ARG A 315 -4.34 30.92 -1.47
C ARG A 315 -5.15 31.16 -0.18
N GLU A 316 -6.27 30.48 0.00
CA GLU A 316 -7.09 30.55 1.20
C GLU A 316 -6.82 29.35 2.11
N LYS A 317 -6.61 29.62 3.41
CA LYS A 317 -6.49 28.59 4.44
C LYS A 317 -7.85 28.30 5.03
N LEU A 318 -8.30 27.06 4.88
CA LEU A 318 -9.52 26.54 5.49
C LEU A 318 -9.13 25.70 6.71
N GLU A 319 -9.50 26.12 7.90
CA GLU A 319 -9.39 25.32 9.13
C GLU A 319 -10.64 24.45 9.27
N LYS A 320 -10.43 23.18 9.63
CA LYS A 320 -11.52 22.22 9.84
C LYS A 320 -11.69 21.88 11.30
#